data_f2f1e58450547fc2a62fef004e7363f5
#
_entry.id   f2f1e58450547fc2a62fef004e7363f5
#
_cell.length_a   1.000
_cell.length_b   1.000
_cell.length_c   1.000
_cell.angle_alpha   90.00
_cell.angle_beta   90.00
_cell.angle_gamma   90.00
#
_symmetry.space_group_name_H-M   'P 1'
#
loop_
_entity.id
_entity.type
_entity.pdbx_description
1 polymer ?
#
loop_
_entity_poly.entity_id
_entity_poly.type
_entity_poly.pdbx_seq_one_letter_code
_entity_poly.pdbx_strand_id
1 'polypeptide(L)'
;MQNLKQANSSAVPKENVFLNLGFNLLIPVFVLNQGKKLLGKYLEPYFDNVAVAILIIALLFPIIYFVYDYFKRSKYNLLSIIGLISVLLTGGIGIMEISTRWFAVKEAAIPSLLGIAVIISLKTPWPLIRTLLYNPEIIHVDKVHQALQEHSKESAFEKLLKRCTWLLAFSFLLSGFLNYVLARWMVVSPSGTDAFNNEVSKMMFWSWPIIVVPSLIITLIILWLLLSGIQKMTGLNFESILVIEEHPKKEDT
;
A
#
# COMPACT_ATOMS: atom_id res chain seq x y z
N MET A 1 16.70 -22.77 38.76
CA MET A 1 16.11 -23.15 37.44
C MET A 1 15.40 -21.93 36.87
N GLN A 2 16.17 -20.95 36.41
CA GLN A 2 15.67 -19.73 35.73
C GLN A 2 16.58 -19.45 34.53
N ASN A 3 16.47 -20.27 33.49
CA ASN A 3 17.16 -20.06 32.23
C ASN A 3 16.35 -20.76 31.14
N LEU A 4 15.28 -20.11 30.68
CA LEU A 4 14.66 -20.47 29.39
C LEU A 4 13.83 -19.29 28.88
N LYS A 5 14.19 -18.83 27.69
CA LYS A 5 13.47 -17.92 26.79
C LYS A 5 13.80 -16.44 26.82
N GLN A 6 15.05 -16.10 26.65
CA GLN A 6 15.35 -15.05 25.67
C GLN A 6 15.17 -15.66 24.28
N ALA A 7 13.93 -15.72 23.82
CA ALA A 7 13.65 -15.94 22.40
C ALA A 7 14.15 -14.72 21.65
N ASN A 8 15.24 -14.88 20.90
CA ASN A 8 15.73 -13.94 19.92
C ASN A 8 14.55 -13.38 19.11
N SER A 9 14.09 -12.19 19.43
CA SER A 9 13.34 -11.37 18.52
C SER A 9 14.34 -10.91 17.46
N SER A 10 14.64 -11.79 16.50
CA SER A 10 15.32 -11.38 15.28
C SER A 10 14.51 -10.25 14.67
N ALA A 11 14.99 -9.03 14.82
CA ALA A 11 14.38 -7.84 14.24
C ALA A 11 14.18 -8.11 12.75
N VAL A 12 12.93 -8.14 12.30
CA VAL A 12 12.61 -8.30 10.88
C VAL A 12 13.29 -7.15 10.15
N PRO A 13 14.14 -7.40 9.14
CA PRO A 13 14.86 -6.35 8.45
C PRO A 13 13.86 -5.30 7.93
N LYS A 14 14.09 -4.03 8.27
CA LYS A 14 13.24 -2.91 7.79
C LYS A 14 13.25 -2.88 6.27
N GLU A 15 12.11 -2.60 5.67
CA GLU A 15 11.98 -2.46 4.22
C GLU A 15 12.80 -1.29 3.72
N ASN A 16 13.60 -1.51 2.68
CA ASN A 16 14.30 -0.43 2.02
C ASN A 16 13.34 0.26 1.05
N VAL A 17 12.78 1.39 1.49
CA VAL A 17 11.79 2.17 0.74
C VAL A 17 12.30 2.57 -0.65
N PHE A 18 13.60 2.88 -0.77
CA PHE A 18 14.20 3.27 -2.06
C PHE A 18 14.29 2.09 -3.04
N LEU A 19 14.64 0.89 -2.55
CA LEU A 19 14.62 -0.32 -3.39
C LEU A 19 13.20 -0.68 -3.80
N ASN A 20 12.25 -0.61 -2.87
CA ASN A 20 10.84 -0.85 -3.18
C ASN A 20 10.34 0.10 -4.26
N LEU A 21 10.53 1.41 -4.08
CA LEU A 21 10.12 2.41 -5.06
C LEU A 21 10.82 2.22 -6.41
N GLY A 22 12.11 1.91 -6.40
CA GLY A 22 12.90 1.66 -7.60
C GLY A 22 12.35 0.49 -8.42
N PHE A 23 12.22 -0.68 -7.79
CA PHE A 23 11.82 -1.90 -8.49
C PHE A 23 10.33 -1.97 -8.82
N ASN A 24 9.46 -1.39 -7.99
CA ASN A 24 8.00 -1.47 -8.18
C ASN A 24 7.42 -0.31 -8.98
N LEU A 25 8.15 0.81 -9.13
CA LEU A 25 7.63 1.97 -9.85
C LEU A 25 8.63 2.51 -10.88
N LEU A 26 9.81 2.99 -10.47
CA LEU A 26 10.69 3.77 -11.35
C LEU A 26 11.21 2.95 -12.53
N ILE A 27 11.70 1.72 -12.29
CA ILE A 27 12.24 0.85 -13.34
C ILE A 27 11.12 0.38 -14.29
N PRO A 28 9.96 -0.14 -13.83
CA PRO A 28 8.85 -0.47 -14.72
C PRO A 28 8.39 0.71 -15.58
N VAL A 29 8.21 1.89 -15.00
CA VAL A 29 7.83 3.11 -15.76
C VAL A 29 8.87 3.45 -16.83
N PHE A 30 10.15 3.39 -16.49
CA PHE A 30 11.23 3.65 -17.44
C PHE A 30 11.24 2.61 -18.58
N VAL A 31 11.10 1.31 -18.25
CA VAL A 31 11.07 0.23 -19.24
C VAL A 31 9.86 0.36 -20.17
N LEU A 32 8.67 0.64 -19.65
CA LEU A 32 7.48 0.84 -20.48
C LEU A 32 7.63 2.04 -21.43
N ASN A 33 8.28 3.12 -20.97
CA ASN A 33 8.41 4.35 -21.74
C ASN A 33 9.55 4.30 -22.78
N GLN A 34 10.71 3.73 -22.40
CA GLN A 34 11.92 3.75 -23.24
C GLN A 34 12.30 2.36 -23.79
N GLY A 35 11.64 1.30 -23.35
CA GLY A 35 12.04 -0.08 -23.64
C GLY A 35 12.09 -0.40 -25.13
N LYS A 36 11.14 0.07 -25.93
CA LYS A 36 11.17 -0.15 -27.38
C LYS A 36 12.41 0.48 -28.03
N LYS A 37 12.74 1.71 -27.64
CA LYS A 37 13.92 2.42 -28.18
C LYS A 37 15.23 1.72 -27.81
N LEU A 38 15.32 1.17 -26.60
CA LEU A 38 16.55 0.56 -26.06
C LEU A 38 16.69 -0.92 -26.44
N LEU A 39 15.58 -1.67 -26.40
CA LEU A 39 15.56 -3.12 -26.51
C LEU A 39 14.90 -3.64 -27.79
N GLY A 40 14.14 -2.79 -28.51
CA GLY A 40 13.34 -3.21 -29.66
C GLY A 40 14.16 -3.98 -30.69
N LYS A 41 15.30 -3.44 -31.12
CA LYS A 41 16.19 -4.09 -32.11
C LYS A 41 16.65 -5.50 -31.69
N TYR A 42 16.80 -5.74 -30.39
CA TYR A 42 17.22 -7.04 -29.85
C TYR A 42 16.04 -8.00 -29.66
N LEU A 43 14.83 -7.49 -29.47
CA LEU A 43 13.63 -8.28 -29.22
C LEU A 43 12.89 -8.68 -30.51
N GLU A 44 12.93 -7.83 -31.57
CA GLU A 44 12.28 -8.08 -32.87
C GLU A 44 12.57 -9.47 -33.46
N PRO A 45 13.80 -10.03 -33.38
CA PRO A 45 14.05 -11.36 -33.93
C PRO A 45 13.38 -12.51 -33.17
N TYR A 46 12.95 -12.29 -31.92
CA TYR A 46 12.44 -13.33 -31.02
C TYR A 46 10.96 -13.20 -30.67
N PHE A 47 10.37 -12.03 -30.91
CA PHE A 47 8.99 -11.74 -30.50
C PHE A 47 8.22 -11.05 -31.61
N ASP A 48 7.08 -11.61 -31.99
CA ASP A 48 6.17 -11.02 -32.99
C ASP A 48 5.60 -9.68 -32.49
N ASN A 49 5.34 -9.56 -31.19
CA ASN A 49 4.87 -8.33 -30.55
C ASN A 49 5.86 -7.81 -29.52
N VAL A 50 6.72 -6.90 -29.96
CA VAL A 50 7.77 -6.27 -29.13
C VAL A 50 7.15 -5.47 -27.96
N ALA A 51 5.98 -4.85 -28.13
CA ALA A 51 5.33 -4.09 -27.07
C ALA A 51 4.91 -5.00 -25.91
N VAL A 52 4.41 -6.20 -26.21
CA VAL A 52 4.09 -7.22 -25.20
C VAL A 52 5.36 -7.72 -24.51
N ALA A 53 6.45 -7.95 -25.26
CA ALA A 53 7.73 -8.33 -24.66
C ALA A 53 8.25 -7.28 -23.68
N ILE A 54 8.16 -6.00 -24.03
CA ILE A 54 8.55 -4.89 -23.14
C ILE A 54 7.65 -4.82 -21.90
N LEU A 55 6.34 -5.05 -22.05
CA LEU A 55 5.42 -5.11 -20.91
C LEU A 55 5.81 -6.25 -19.96
N ILE A 56 6.10 -7.44 -20.48
CA ILE A 56 6.58 -8.58 -19.67
C ILE A 56 7.85 -8.22 -18.92
N ILE A 57 8.85 -7.64 -19.62
CA ILE A 57 10.12 -7.22 -18.98
C ILE A 57 9.85 -6.22 -17.86
N ALA A 58 9.00 -5.22 -18.07
CA ALA A 58 8.66 -4.24 -17.04
C ALA A 58 8.05 -4.89 -15.80
N LEU A 59 7.18 -5.89 -15.99
CA LEU A 59 6.50 -6.59 -14.90
C LEU A 59 7.38 -7.60 -14.16
N LEU A 60 8.49 -8.05 -14.76
CA LEU A 60 9.45 -8.91 -14.07
C LEU A 60 10.14 -8.22 -12.89
N PHE A 61 10.35 -6.91 -12.93
CA PHE A 61 11.03 -6.19 -11.85
C PHE A 61 10.27 -6.24 -10.52
N PRO A 62 8.98 -5.91 -10.43
CA PRO A 62 8.22 -6.08 -9.20
C PRO A 62 8.08 -7.54 -8.76
N ILE A 63 8.01 -8.51 -9.70
CA ILE A 63 7.98 -9.94 -9.36
C ILE A 63 9.31 -10.37 -8.72
N ILE A 64 10.44 -10.00 -9.32
CA ILE A 64 11.78 -10.29 -8.78
C ILE A 64 11.95 -9.67 -7.40
N TYR A 65 11.50 -8.42 -7.22
CA TYR A 65 11.56 -7.75 -5.92
C TYR A 65 10.70 -8.48 -4.88
N PHE A 66 9.48 -8.91 -5.24
CA PHE A 66 8.61 -9.68 -4.36
C PHE A 66 9.28 -10.98 -3.90
N VAL A 67 9.88 -11.74 -4.84
CA VAL A 67 10.58 -13.00 -4.54
C VAL A 67 11.78 -12.75 -3.62
N TYR A 68 12.58 -11.73 -3.92
CA TYR A 68 13.72 -11.31 -3.09
C TYR A 68 13.28 -10.94 -1.66
N ASP A 69 12.24 -10.11 -1.54
CA ASP A 69 11.74 -9.65 -0.24
C ASP A 69 11.16 -10.82 0.58
N TYR A 70 10.47 -11.74 -0.08
CA TYR A 70 9.95 -12.96 0.53
C TYR A 70 11.06 -13.82 1.14
N PHE A 71 12.12 -14.12 0.39
CA PHE A 71 13.25 -14.91 0.89
C PHE A 71 14.02 -14.21 2.01
N LYS A 72 14.12 -12.89 1.96
CA LYS A 72 14.85 -12.11 2.95
C LYS A 72 14.10 -11.97 4.28
N ARG A 73 12.77 -11.86 4.24
CA ARG A 73 11.95 -11.57 5.43
C ARG A 73 11.24 -12.78 6.00
N SER A 74 11.12 -13.87 5.23
CA SER A 74 10.43 -15.13 5.62
C SER A 74 9.01 -14.91 6.17
N LYS A 75 8.33 -13.85 5.76
CA LYS A 75 6.96 -13.51 6.17
C LYS A 75 6.11 -13.15 4.95
N TYR A 76 4.91 -13.73 4.89
CA TYR A 76 3.91 -13.31 3.91
C TYR A 76 3.30 -11.97 4.34
N ASN A 77 3.39 -10.98 3.49
CA ASN A 77 2.67 -9.74 3.65
C ASN A 77 1.46 -9.74 2.69
N LEU A 78 0.26 -9.55 3.23
CA LEU A 78 -0.97 -9.50 2.43
C LEU A 78 -0.87 -8.46 1.31
N LEU A 79 -0.28 -7.30 1.58
CA LEU A 79 -0.07 -6.24 0.59
C LEU A 79 0.85 -6.69 -0.55
N SER A 80 1.90 -7.45 -0.25
CA SER A 80 2.81 -7.99 -1.27
C SER A 80 2.11 -9.02 -2.17
N ILE A 81 1.24 -9.86 -1.61
CA ILE A 81 0.44 -10.83 -2.38
C ILE A 81 -0.55 -10.08 -3.29
N ILE A 82 -1.24 -9.07 -2.77
CA ILE A 82 -2.15 -8.23 -3.55
C ILE A 82 -1.39 -7.52 -4.68
N GLY A 83 -0.20 -6.97 -4.40
CA GLY A 83 0.67 -6.36 -5.39
C GLY A 83 1.07 -7.33 -6.50
N LEU A 84 1.48 -8.55 -6.15
CA LEU A 84 1.81 -9.60 -7.13
C LEU A 84 0.61 -9.96 -8.02
N ILE A 85 -0.57 -10.17 -7.42
CA ILE A 85 -1.80 -10.43 -8.18
C ILE A 85 -2.11 -9.28 -9.14
N SER A 86 -1.96 -8.03 -8.68
CA SER A 86 -2.17 -6.84 -9.53
C SER A 86 -1.23 -6.81 -10.73
N VAL A 87 0.06 -7.12 -10.53
CA VAL A 87 1.06 -7.20 -11.59
C VAL A 87 0.73 -8.30 -12.61
N LEU A 88 0.36 -9.50 -12.12
CA LEU A 88 -0.03 -10.62 -13.00
C LEU A 88 -1.29 -10.30 -13.81
N LEU A 89 -2.27 -9.63 -13.22
CA LEU A 89 -3.47 -9.18 -13.94
C LEU A 89 -3.12 -8.12 -15.00
N THR A 90 -2.22 -7.19 -14.71
CA THR A 90 -1.76 -6.19 -15.69
C THR A 90 -1.09 -6.88 -16.88
N GLY A 91 -0.18 -7.83 -16.61
CA GLY A 91 0.47 -8.63 -17.64
C GLY A 91 -0.53 -9.44 -18.46
N GLY A 92 -1.47 -10.12 -17.81
CA GLY A 92 -2.50 -10.90 -18.46
C GLY A 92 -3.38 -10.05 -19.39
N ILE A 93 -3.81 -8.87 -18.94
CA ILE A 93 -4.59 -7.94 -19.79
C ILE A 93 -3.79 -7.52 -21.01
N GLY A 94 -2.51 -7.19 -20.85
CA GLY A 94 -1.64 -6.77 -21.96
C GLY A 94 -1.34 -7.90 -22.95
N ILE A 95 -1.01 -9.10 -22.48
CA ILE A 95 -0.68 -10.27 -23.33
C ILE A 95 -1.91 -10.80 -24.06
N MET A 96 -3.08 -10.85 -23.40
CA MET A 96 -4.32 -11.36 -23.98
C MET A 96 -5.06 -10.28 -24.78
N GLU A 97 -4.51 -9.09 -24.92
CA GLU A 97 -5.10 -7.96 -25.65
C GLU A 97 -6.54 -7.63 -25.21
N ILE A 98 -6.82 -7.83 -23.92
CA ILE A 98 -8.12 -7.58 -23.33
C ILE A 98 -8.42 -6.07 -23.35
N SER A 99 -9.70 -5.73 -23.55
CA SER A 99 -10.16 -4.33 -23.58
C SER A 99 -9.65 -3.50 -22.39
N THR A 100 -9.20 -2.28 -22.68
CA THR A 100 -8.72 -1.28 -21.69
C THR A 100 -9.74 -0.95 -20.59
N ARG A 101 -11.04 -1.25 -20.81
CA ARG A 101 -12.07 -1.15 -19.76
C ARG A 101 -11.77 -2.08 -18.59
N TRP A 102 -11.32 -3.30 -18.85
CA TRP A 102 -10.95 -4.25 -17.80
C TRP A 102 -9.68 -3.82 -17.07
N PHE A 103 -8.76 -3.15 -17.76
CA PHE A 103 -7.61 -2.53 -17.12
C PHE A 103 -8.07 -1.50 -16.06
N ALA A 104 -9.00 -0.60 -16.40
CA ALA A 104 -9.52 0.38 -15.46
C ALA A 104 -10.27 -0.28 -14.27
N VAL A 105 -11.06 -1.34 -14.54
CA VAL A 105 -11.72 -2.12 -13.48
C VAL A 105 -10.70 -2.75 -12.55
N LYS A 106 -9.64 -3.34 -13.09
CA LYS A 106 -8.56 -3.95 -12.30
C LYS A 106 -7.87 -2.92 -11.41
N GLU A 107 -7.54 -1.72 -11.93
CA GLU A 107 -6.90 -0.66 -11.14
C GLU A 107 -7.78 -0.18 -9.98
N ALA A 108 -9.09 -0.13 -10.17
CA ALA A 108 -10.05 0.24 -9.14
C ALA A 108 -10.36 -0.87 -8.14
N ALA A 109 -10.20 -2.14 -8.52
CA ALA A 109 -10.71 -3.29 -7.77
C ALA A 109 -10.09 -3.39 -6.37
N ILE A 110 -8.76 -3.35 -6.27
CA ILE A 110 -8.05 -3.54 -5.00
C ILE A 110 -8.44 -2.48 -3.97
N PRO A 111 -8.31 -1.16 -4.24
CA PRO A 111 -8.70 -0.16 -3.26
C PRO A 111 -10.20 -0.21 -2.94
N SER A 112 -11.06 -0.52 -3.91
CA SER A 112 -12.50 -0.66 -3.66
C SER A 112 -12.82 -1.85 -2.76
N LEU A 113 -12.18 -3.00 -2.98
CA LEU A 113 -12.33 -4.17 -2.12
C LEU A 113 -11.83 -3.90 -0.70
N LEU A 114 -10.72 -3.18 -0.55
CA LEU A 114 -10.22 -2.76 0.76
C LEU A 114 -11.23 -1.83 1.47
N GLY A 115 -11.80 -0.86 0.74
CA GLY A 115 -12.84 0.01 1.28
C GLY A 115 -14.07 -0.75 1.77
N ILE A 116 -14.54 -1.71 0.97
CA ILE A 116 -15.66 -2.59 1.33
C ILE A 116 -15.30 -3.45 2.55
N ALA A 117 -14.09 -4.04 2.57
CA ALA A 117 -13.62 -4.84 3.70
C ALA A 117 -13.57 -4.01 5.00
N VAL A 118 -13.14 -2.75 4.94
CA VAL A 118 -13.16 -1.82 6.07
C VAL A 118 -14.58 -1.57 6.57
N ILE A 119 -15.56 -1.37 5.66
CA ILE A 119 -16.97 -1.19 6.04
C ILE A 119 -17.52 -2.46 6.69
N ILE A 120 -17.25 -3.63 6.11
CA ILE A 120 -17.69 -4.91 6.66
C ILE A 120 -17.09 -5.13 8.05
N SER A 121 -15.85 -4.72 8.27
CA SER A 121 -15.17 -4.87 9.56
C SER A 121 -15.86 -4.12 10.71
N LEU A 122 -16.66 -3.08 10.41
CA LEU A 122 -17.47 -2.38 11.42
C LEU A 122 -18.53 -3.28 12.08
N LYS A 123 -18.95 -4.35 11.38
CA LYS A 123 -19.92 -5.33 11.92
C LYS A 123 -19.23 -6.48 12.66
N THR A 124 -17.90 -6.49 12.69
CA THR A 124 -17.12 -7.52 13.38
C THR A 124 -16.61 -6.97 14.72
N PRO A 125 -16.25 -7.83 15.69
CA PRO A 125 -15.62 -7.40 16.94
C PRO A 125 -14.21 -6.81 16.74
N TRP A 126 -13.65 -6.93 15.54
CA TRP A 126 -12.30 -6.49 15.17
C TRP A 126 -12.32 -5.49 13.99
N PRO A 127 -12.70 -4.21 14.21
CA PRO A 127 -12.64 -3.20 13.15
C PRO A 127 -11.21 -3.06 12.61
N LEU A 128 -11.07 -3.04 11.28
CA LEU A 128 -9.75 -2.96 10.63
C LEU A 128 -8.94 -1.71 11.02
N ILE A 129 -9.59 -0.65 11.47
CA ILE A 129 -8.91 0.54 11.99
C ILE A 129 -8.00 0.20 13.18
N ARG A 130 -8.37 -0.78 14.01
CA ARG A 130 -7.54 -1.23 15.13
C ARG A 130 -6.25 -1.86 14.65
N THR A 131 -6.31 -2.65 13.56
CA THR A 131 -5.12 -3.29 12.98
C THR A 131 -4.23 -2.30 12.24
N LEU A 132 -4.81 -1.30 11.58
CA LEU A 132 -4.08 -0.39 10.70
C LEU A 132 -3.49 0.82 11.42
N LEU A 133 -4.24 1.44 12.33
CA LEU A 133 -3.83 2.70 12.97
C LEU A 133 -3.77 2.62 14.51
N TYR A 134 -4.63 1.80 15.14
CA TYR A 134 -4.62 1.59 16.59
C TYR A 134 -3.97 0.25 16.91
N ASN A 135 -2.69 0.11 16.62
CA ASN A 135 -1.93 -1.12 16.84
C ASN A 135 -0.69 -0.87 17.73
N PRO A 136 -0.15 -1.92 18.36
CA PRO A 136 0.99 -1.79 19.29
C PRO A 136 2.28 -1.26 18.67
N GLU A 137 2.41 -1.29 17.33
CA GLU A 137 3.59 -0.77 16.63
C GLU A 137 3.57 0.77 16.54
N ILE A 138 2.37 1.36 16.63
CA ILE A 138 2.17 2.82 16.49
C ILE A 138 1.78 3.44 17.83
N ILE A 139 0.96 2.75 18.64
CA ILE A 139 0.33 3.30 19.84
C ILE A 139 0.58 2.38 21.03
N HIS A 140 0.86 2.96 22.19
CA HIS A 140 0.90 2.24 23.48
C HIS A 140 -0.51 1.83 23.90
N VAL A 141 -1.05 0.78 23.23
CA VAL A 141 -2.45 0.33 23.38
C VAL A 141 -2.83 0.06 24.83
N ASP A 142 -1.96 -0.58 25.60
CA ASP A 142 -2.23 -0.94 27.01
C ASP A 142 -2.38 0.30 27.89
N LYS A 143 -1.50 1.29 27.74
CA LYS A 143 -1.58 2.57 28.49
C LYS A 143 -2.85 3.34 28.14
N VAL A 144 -3.18 3.39 26.84
CA VAL A 144 -4.40 4.07 26.38
C VAL A 144 -5.65 3.36 26.90
N HIS A 145 -5.67 2.03 26.86
CA HIS A 145 -6.81 1.24 27.36
C HIS A 145 -7.03 1.47 28.87
N GLN A 146 -5.97 1.40 29.67
CA GLN A 146 -6.04 1.66 31.11
C GLN A 146 -6.58 3.07 31.39
N ALA A 147 -6.03 4.11 30.73
CA ALA A 147 -6.47 5.48 30.94
C ALA A 147 -7.94 5.71 30.49
N LEU A 148 -8.42 5.03 29.43
CA LEU A 148 -9.82 5.08 29.01
C LEU A 148 -10.75 4.46 30.07
N GLN A 149 -10.33 3.37 30.72
CA GLN A 149 -11.09 2.73 31.80
C GLN A 149 -11.16 3.65 33.02
N GLU A 150 -10.02 4.20 33.46
CA GLU A 150 -9.93 5.14 34.61
C GLU A 150 -10.86 6.35 34.42
N HIS A 151 -10.98 6.85 33.19
CA HIS A 151 -11.84 8.01 32.89
C HIS A 151 -13.26 7.62 32.42
N SER A 152 -13.63 6.33 32.40
CA SER A 152 -14.92 5.83 31.92
C SER A 152 -15.29 6.33 30.50
N LYS A 153 -14.29 6.39 29.58
CA LYS A 153 -14.42 6.92 28.21
C LYS A 153 -14.43 5.85 27.11
N GLU A 154 -14.53 4.57 27.46
CA GLU A 154 -14.49 3.46 26.49
C GLU A 154 -15.59 3.60 25.40
N SER A 155 -16.84 3.95 25.78
CA SER A 155 -17.93 4.15 24.82
C SER A 155 -17.67 5.32 23.86
N ALA A 156 -17.07 6.40 24.36
CA ALA A 156 -16.70 7.55 23.53
C ALA A 156 -15.57 7.17 22.53
N PHE A 157 -14.61 6.37 22.99
CA PHE A 157 -13.53 5.86 22.18
C PHE A 157 -14.04 4.93 21.06
N GLU A 158 -14.98 4.03 21.34
CA GLU A 158 -15.61 3.19 20.32
C GLU A 158 -16.32 4.01 19.24
N LYS A 159 -16.97 5.11 19.61
CA LYS A 159 -17.57 6.04 18.63
C LYS A 159 -16.51 6.72 17.78
N LEU A 160 -15.38 7.11 18.37
CA LEU A 160 -14.24 7.67 17.64
C LEU A 160 -13.67 6.66 16.63
N LEU A 161 -13.43 5.42 17.07
CA LEU A 161 -12.96 4.35 16.19
C LEU A 161 -13.90 4.11 15.01
N LYS A 162 -15.22 4.06 15.26
CA LYS A 162 -16.22 3.94 14.17
C LYS A 162 -16.12 5.09 13.18
N ARG A 163 -16.00 6.33 13.67
CA ARG A 163 -15.86 7.52 12.80
C ARG A 163 -14.58 7.43 11.96
N CYS A 164 -13.44 7.09 12.56
CA CYS A 164 -12.18 6.90 11.86
C CYS A 164 -12.27 5.77 10.83
N THR A 165 -12.99 4.68 11.14
CA THR A 165 -13.21 3.56 10.19
C THR A 165 -14.02 4.01 8.97
N TRP A 166 -15.06 4.82 9.14
CA TRP A 166 -15.82 5.38 8.00
C TRP A 166 -14.96 6.28 7.12
N LEU A 167 -14.13 7.14 7.72
CA LEU A 167 -13.21 7.99 6.98
C LEU A 167 -12.15 7.15 6.22
N LEU A 168 -11.66 6.07 6.84
CA LEU A 168 -10.73 5.16 6.20
C LEU A 168 -11.37 4.43 5.02
N ALA A 169 -12.60 3.94 5.18
CA ALA A 169 -13.36 3.32 4.10
C ALA A 169 -13.60 4.30 2.94
N PHE A 170 -13.97 5.54 3.26
CA PHE A 170 -14.12 6.61 2.26
C PHE A 170 -12.81 6.86 1.52
N SER A 171 -11.67 6.91 2.20
CA SER A 171 -10.35 7.09 1.57
C SER A 171 -10.04 5.99 0.55
N PHE A 172 -10.29 4.73 0.90
CA PHE A 172 -10.10 3.60 -0.01
C PHE A 172 -11.06 3.63 -1.20
N LEU A 173 -12.35 3.92 -0.97
CA LEU A 173 -13.34 4.01 -2.06
C LEU A 173 -13.05 5.18 -2.99
N LEU A 174 -12.62 6.32 -2.45
CA LEU A 174 -12.17 7.47 -3.24
C LEU A 174 -10.94 7.10 -4.07
N SER A 175 -9.96 6.40 -3.48
CA SER A 175 -8.81 5.89 -4.20
C SER A 175 -9.21 4.95 -5.34
N GLY A 176 -10.15 4.04 -5.12
CA GLY A 176 -10.69 3.17 -6.17
C GLY A 176 -11.37 3.95 -7.30
N PHE A 177 -12.18 4.93 -6.96
CA PHE A 177 -12.83 5.80 -7.93
C PHE A 177 -11.81 6.60 -8.76
N LEU A 178 -10.81 7.21 -8.10
CA LEU A 178 -9.75 7.96 -8.79
C LEU A 178 -8.90 7.06 -9.69
N ASN A 179 -8.58 5.84 -9.26
CA ASN A 179 -7.88 4.85 -10.09
C ASN A 179 -8.69 4.51 -11.34
N TYR A 180 -10.00 4.25 -11.19
CA TYR A 180 -10.87 3.98 -12.34
C TYR A 180 -10.89 5.13 -13.33
N VAL A 181 -11.15 6.34 -12.84
CA VAL A 181 -11.25 7.54 -13.68
C VAL A 181 -9.92 7.81 -14.38
N LEU A 182 -8.81 7.75 -13.65
CA LEU A 182 -7.47 7.99 -14.20
C LEU A 182 -7.12 6.97 -15.28
N ALA A 183 -7.38 5.68 -15.03
CA ALA A 183 -7.14 4.62 -16.00
C ALA A 183 -8.01 4.79 -17.25
N ARG A 184 -9.30 5.13 -17.07
CA ARG A 184 -10.22 5.34 -18.22
C ARG A 184 -9.87 6.56 -19.05
N TRP A 185 -9.30 7.58 -18.43
CA TRP A 185 -8.92 8.81 -19.10
C TRP A 185 -7.56 8.71 -19.80
N MET A 186 -6.59 8.03 -19.18
CA MET A 186 -5.22 7.99 -19.67
C MET A 186 -4.90 6.76 -20.53
N VAL A 187 -5.57 5.62 -20.29
CA VAL A 187 -5.27 4.36 -20.98
C VAL A 187 -6.40 4.03 -21.94
N VAL A 188 -6.28 4.53 -23.17
CA VAL A 188 -7.30 4.42 -24.20
C VAL A 188 -6.87 3.53 -25.38
N SER A 189 -5.58 3.40 -25.61
CA SER A 189 -5.01 2.61 -26.70
C SER A 189 -5.20 1.11 -26.47
N PRO A 190 -5.34 0.30 -27.54
CA PRO A 190 -5.46 -1.15 -27.42
C PRO A 190 -4.32 -1.77 -26.63
N SER A 191 -4.64 -2.74 -25.77
CA SER A 191 -3.64 -3.50 -25.02
C SER A 191 -2.68 -4.21 -25.99
N GLY A 192 -1.42 -4.40 -25.57
CA GLY A 192 -0.40 -5.02 -26.41
C GLY A 192 0.27 -4.09 -27.42
N THR A 193 -0.05 -2.78 -27.39
CA THR A 193 0.58 -1.77 -28.25
C THR A 193 1.59 -0.90 -27.48
N ASP A 194 2.52 -0.28 -28.22
CA ASP A 194 3.47 0.70 -27.62
C ASP A 194 2.73 1.91 -27.02
N ALA A 195 1.65 2.35 -27.65
CA ALA A 195 0.83 3.45 -27.15
C ALA A 195 0.23 3.08 -25.79
N PHE A 196 -0.30 1.86 -25.63
CA PHE A 196 -0.78 1.34 -24.35
C PHE A 196 0.32 1.37 -23.27
N ASN A 197 1.53 0.88 -23.59
CA ASN A 197 2.65 0.87 -22.65
C ASN A 197 3.03 2.29 -22.19
N ASN A 198 3.07 3.25 -23.11
CA ASN A 198 3.34 4.66 -22.80
C ASN A 198 2.23 5.28 -21.95
N GLU A 199 0.97 4.98 -22.25
CA GLU A 199 -0.18 5.47 -21.48
C GLU A 199 -0.20 4.89 -20.06
N VAL A 200 0.08 3.60 -19.91
CA VAL A 200 0.22 2.95 -18.59
C VAL A 200 1.36 3.59 -17.79
N SER A 201 2.51 3.82 -18.42
CA SER A 201 3.65 4.50 -17.78
C SER A 201 3.27 5.90 -17.29
N LYS A 202 2.61 6.71 -18.12
CA LYS A 202 2.11 8.04 -17.73
C LYS A 202 1.09 7.97 -16.60
N MET A 203 0.17 7.02 -16.66
CA MET A 203 -0.81 6.81 -15.61
C MET A 203 -0.15 6.46 -14.27
N MET A 204 0.84 5.56 -14.26
CA MET A 204 1.59 5.21 -13.05
C MET A 204 2.27 6.44 -12.43
N PHE A 205 2.86 7.30 -13.26
CA PHE A 205 3.46 8.56 -12.79
C PHE A 205 2.41 9.50 -12.18
N TRP A 206 1.29 9.73 -12.87
CA TRP A 206 0.23 10.63 -12.41
C TRP A 206 -0.60 10.08 -11.25
N SER A 207 -0.57 8.77 -11.01
CA SER A 207 -1.20 8.16 -9.84
C SER A 207 -0.65 8.72 -8.52
N TRP A 208 0.62 9.11 -8.49
CA TRP A 208 1.23 9.69 -7.29
C TRP A 208 0.54 10.98 -6.83
N PRO A 209 0.52 12.06 -7.60
CA PRO A 209 -0.12 13.30 -7.16
C PRO A 209 -1.64 13.21 -7.10
N ILE A 210 -2.29 12.40 -7.94
CA ILE A 210 -3.75 12.35 -8.03
C ILE A 210 -4.38 11.39 -7.02
N ILE A 211 -3.70 10.29 -6.67
CA ILE A 211 -4.27 9.24 -5.81
C ILE A 211 -3.51 9.13 -4.49
N VAL A 212 -2.18 9.00 -4.56
CA VAL A 212 -1.38 8.73 -3.35
C VAL A 212 -1.38 9.94 -2.41
N VAL A 213 -1.14 11.15 -2.93
CA VAL A 213 -1.07 12.36 -2.10
C VAL A 213 -2.39 12.65 -1.39
N PRO A 214 -3.57 12.68 -2.06
CA PRO A 214 -4.85 12.87 -1.37
C PRO A 214 -5.14 11.76 -0.35
N SER A 215 -4.85 10.50 -0.68
CA SER A 215 -5.06 9.36 0.24
C SER A 215 -4.17 9.48 1.48
N LEU A 216 -2.92 9.90 1.31
CA LEU A 216 -1.99 10.16 2.42
C LEU A 216 -2.50 11.28 3.33
N ILE A 217 -2.95 12.40 2.74
CA ILE A 217 -3.52 13.52 3.51
C ILE A 217 -4.71 13.05 4.34
N ILE A 218 -5.64 12.29 3.75
CA ILE A 218 -6.81 11.77 4.46
C ILE A 218 -6.34 10.84 5.60
N THR A 219 -5.37 9.97 5.35
CA THR A 219 -4.82 9.06 6.37
C THR A 219 -4.17 9.83 7.53
N LEU A 220 -3.43 10.88 7.26
CA LEU A 220 -2.84 11.75 8.28
C LEU A 220 -3.93 12.48 9.11
N ILE A 221 -5.00 12.93 8.46
CA ILE A 221 -6.16 13.52 9.14
C ILE A 221 -6.82 12.49 10.07
N ILE A 222 -7.00 11.24 9.62
CA ILE A 222 -7.58 10.17 10.42
C ILE A 222 -6.69 9.89 11.64
N LEU A 223 -5.38 9.79 11.44
CA LEU A 223 -4.43 9.57 12.52
C LEU A 223 -4.46 10.72 13.53
N TRP A 224 -4.46 11.96 13.05
CA TRP A 224 -4.58 13.13 13.91
C TRP A 224 -5.89 13.14 14.71
N LEU A 225 -7.03 12.81 14.08
CA LEU A 225 -8.33 12.70 14.76
C LEU A 225 -8.31 11.62 15.84
N LEU A 226 -7.69 10.47 15.55
CA LEU A 226 -7.56 9.37 16.49
C LEU A 226 -6.72 9.79 17.70
N LEU A 227 -5.52 10.32 17.47
CA LEU A 227 -4.59 10.73 18.52
C LEU A 227 -5.16 11.89 19.38
N SER A 228 -5.71 12.92 18.72
CA SER A 228 -6.34 14.05 19.44
C SER A 228 -7.56 13.61 20.24
N GLY A 229 -8.33 12.66 19.72
CA GLY A 229 -9.45 12.08 20.44
C GLY A 229 -9.03 11.28 21.67
N ILE A 230 -7.99 10.45 21.55
CA ILE A 230 -7.39 9.72 22.68
C ILE A 230 -6.89 10.73 23.73
N GLN A 231 -6.10 11.73 23.34
CA GLN A 231 -5.59 12.76 24.26
C GLN A 231 -6.70 13.45 25.04
N LYS A 232 -7.77 13.87 24.38
CA LYS A 232 -8.91 14.53 25.01
C LYS A 232 -9.67 13.64 26.00
N MET A 233 -9.68 12.33 25.76
CA MET A 233 -10.40 11.37 26.59
C MET A 233 -9.57 10.86 27.78
N THR A 234 -8.24 10.80 27.63
CA THR A 234 -7.33 10.18 28.59
C THR A 234 -6.43 11.18 29.33
N GLY A 235 -6.29 12.40 28.79
CA GLY A 235 -5.31 13.38 29.32
C GLY A 235 -3.84 13.04 29.01
N LEU A 236 -3.55 11.95 28.29
CA LEU A 236 -2.20 11.54 27.92
C LEU A 236 -1.60 12.48 26.87
N ASN A 237 -0.31 12.77 26.97
CA ASN A 237 0.43 13.49 25.95
C ASN A 237 0.70 12.62 24.70
N PHE A 238 0.91 13.22 23.54
CA PHE A 238 1.20 12.49 22.29
C PHE A 238 2.40 11.55 22.41
N GLU A 239 3.46 11.97 23.09
CA GLU A 239 4.65 11.15 23.35
C GLU A 239 4.35 9.89 24.17
N SER A 240 3.38 9.97 25.08
CA SER A 240 2.93 8.84 25.91
C SER A 240 1.99 7.89 25.15
N ILE A 241 1.33 8.40 24.10
CA ILE A 241 0.42 7.62 23.27
C ILE A 241 1.18 6.88 22.16
N LEU A 242 2.17 7.54 21.53
CA LEU A 242 2.93 6.99 20.40
C LEU A 242 4.11 6.15 20.88
N VAL A 243 4.36 5.06 20.16
CA VAL A 243 5.59 4.28 20.30
C VAL A 243 6.70 5.01 19.55
N ILE A 244 7.47 5.85 20.27
CA ILE A 244 8.65 6.51 19.73
C ILE A 244 9.84 5.59 20.02
N GLU A 245 10.51 5.07 18.97
CA GLU A 245 11.79 4.39 19.14
C GLU A 245 12.80 5.45 19.66
N GLU A 246 13.12 5.40 20.94
CA GLU A 246 14.26 6.16 21.47
C GLU A 246 15.53 5.66 20.76
N HIS A 247 16.10 6.47 19.88
CA HIS A 247 17.48 6.25 19.48
C HIS A 247 18.35 6.39 20.73
N PRO A 248 19.14 5.37 21.11
CA PRO A 248 20.06 5.52 22.21
C PRO A 248 20.94 6.75 21.93
N LYS A 249 20.87 7.73 22.83
CA LYS A 249 21.84 8.83 22.83
C LYS A 249 23.22 8.19 22.84
N LYS A 250 24.02 8.45 21.81
CA LYS A 250 25.46 8.18 21.89
C LYS A 250 25.95 8.99 23.09
N GLU A 251 26.31 8.28 24.16
CA GLU A 251 27.12 8.87 25.19
C GLU A 251 28.43 9.26 24.52
N ASP A 252 28.65 10.56 24.40
CA ASP A 252 29.94 11.14 24.02
C ASP A 252 30.87 10.88 25.18
N THR A 253 31.75 9.88 25.01
CA THR A 253 32.95 9.68 25.83
C THR A 253 34.15 10.18 25.06
#